data_e7c4f7fe0dfda1ff33f966070e8ece6d
#
_entry.id   e7c4f7fe0dfda1ff33f966070e8ece6d
#
_cell.length_a   1.000
_cell.length_b   1.000
_cell.length_c   1.000
_cell.angle_alpha   90.00
_cell.angle_beta   90.00
_cell.angle_gamma   90.00
#
_symmetry.space_group_name_H-M   'P 1'
#
loop_
_entity.id
_entity.type
_entity.pdbx_description
1 polymer ?
#
loop_
_entity_poly.entity_id
_entity_poly.type
_entity_poly.pdbx_seq_one_letter_code
_entity_poly.pdbx_strand_id
1 'polypeptide(L)'
;LSDVVWGAGVDTTTSVDEKTLIQAINAIDGFASCTDAKSVAKALDGKTSAVVDQFAKVVDKYLATAAGTATAPADGKYTISGLSAGYYFVKDTADISGNDAQTKFIVEVLGNKAVDPKSSVPTVEKKVKEKNDTTNTETGWQDASDYDIGDDVPFQLTGTMPSTLADYNTYSYTFTDTLSAGLTRNNDVKVYLVNGNAKTDVTDLFTTSN
;
A
#
# COMPACT_ATOMS: atom_id res chain seq x y z
N LEU A 1 12.11 26.16 11.07
CA LEU A 1 11.98 25.74 12.48
C LEU A 1 13.30 25.99 13.19
N SER A 2 13.32 26.81 14.27
CA SER A 2 14.55 27.22 14.96
C SER A 2 14.94 26.26 16.10
N ASP A 3 14.01 25.82 16.89
CA ASP A 3 14.24 25.04 18.11
C ASP A 3 13.60 23.67 18.02
N VAL A 4 14.10 22.86 17.06
CA VAL A 4 13.56 21.53 16.80
C VAL A 4 14.06 20.54 17.83
N VAL A 5 13.13 19.91 18.52
CA VAL A 5 13.37 18.83 19.49
C VAL A 5 12.48 17.63 19.13
N TRP A 6 12.85 16.46 19.64
CA TRP A 6 11.98 15.30 19.52
C TRP A 6 10.66 15.51 20.26
N GLY A 7 9.54 15.25 19.62
CA GLY A 7 8.24 15.28 20.27
C GLY A 7 8.10 14.14 21.29
N ALA A 8 7.25 14.35 22.29
CA ALA A 8 6.99 13.34 23.35
C ALA A 8 6.46 12.00 22.80
N GLY A 9 5.91 11.99 21.60
CA GLY A 9 5.45 10.77 20.91
C GLY A 9 6.55 9.95 20.25
N VAL A 10 7.83 10.31 20.44
CA VAL A 10 8.98 9.60 19.87
C VAL A 10 9.81 8.98 20.97
N ASP A 11 10.06 7.68 20.88
CA ASP A 11 10.99 7.00 21.80
C ASP A 11 12.41 7.07 21.25
N THR A 12 13.25 7.84 21.91
CA THR A 12 14.66 8.01 21.57
C THR A 12 15.59 7.10 22.38
N THR A 13 15.05 6.34 23.31
CA THR A 13 15.80 5.57 24.32
C THR A 13 15.85 4.07 24.00
N THR A 14 14.79 3.55 23.42
CA THR A 14 14.70 2.13 23.06
C THR A 14 15.49 1.84 21.80
N SER A 15 16.12 0.66 21.75
CA SER A 15 16.74 0.13 20.53
C SER A 15 15.82 -0.90 19.88
N VAL A 16 15.66 -0.79 18.57
CA VAL A 16 14.96 -1.75 17.72
C VAL A 16 15.96 -2.31 16.71
N ASP A 17 16.01 -3.62 16.58
CA ASP A 17 17.02 -4.30 15.72
C ASP A 17 18.46 -3.83 16.05
N GLU A 18 18.77 -3.71 17.35
CA GLU A 18 20.08 -3.25 17.90
C GLU A 18 20.45 -1.80 17.56
N LYS A 19 19.53 -1.00 17.01
CA LYS A 19 19.78 0.38 16.64
C LYS A 19 18.90 1.35 17.44
N THR A 20 19.47 2.44 17.90
CA THR A 20 18.71 3.59 18.39
C THR A 20 18.02 4.29 17.22
N LEU A 21 17.02 5.15 17.49
CA LEU A 21 16.32 5.93 16.46
C LEU A 21 17.30 6.65 15.52
N ILE A 22 18.29 7.37 16.06
CA ILE A 22 19.29 8.11 15.25
C ILE A 22 20.12 7.15 14.39
N GLN A 23 20.55 6.02 14.93
CA GLN A 23 21.30 5.03 14.15
C GLN A 23 20.48 4.42 13.01
N ALA A 24 19.20 4.20 13.28
CA ALA A 24 18.29 3.68 12.26
C ALA A 24 18.00 4.73 11.17
N ILE A 25 17.82 6.01 11.54
CA ILE A 25 17.66 7.12 10.60
C ILE A 25 18.93 7.31 9.76
N ASN A 26 20.11 7.25 10.36
CA ASN A 26 21.39 7.43 9.65
C ASN A 26 21.67 6.31 8.63
N ALA A 27 20.96 5.19 8.68
CA ALA A 27 21.02 4.15 7.66
C ALA A 27 20.24 4.48 6.38
N ILE A 28 19.43 5.54 6.41
CA ILE A 28 18.67 6.00 5.24
C ILE A 28 19.57 6.94 4.41
N ASP A 29 19.54 6.80 3.10
CA ASP A 29 20.32 7.65 2.21
C ASP A 29 19.97 9.15 2.40
N GLY A 30 21.04 9.95 2.56
CA GLY A 30 20.94 11.39 2.81
C GLY A 30 20.67 11.80 4.27
N PHE A 31 20.78 10.85 5.25
CA PHE A 31 20.68 11.13 6.69
C PHE A 31 21.95 10.73 7.48
N ALA A 32 22.99 10.28 6.82
CA ALA A 32 24.15 9.62 7.44
C ALA A 32 24.88 10.42 8.55
N SER A 33 24.62 11.71 8.69
CA SER A 33 25.30 12.59 9.68
C SER A 33 24.34 13.25 10.67
N CYS A 34 23.12 12.75 10.79
CA CYS A 34 22.17 13.27 11.77
C CYS A 34 22.57 12.87 13.19
N THR A 35 22.49 13.82 14.12
CA THR A 35 22.83 13.61 15.54
C THR A 35 21.67 13.93 16.48
N ASP A 36 20.70 14.71 16.02
CA ASP A 36 19.57 15.21 16.81
C ASP A 36 18.35 15.50 15.93
N ALA A 37 17.25 15.87 16.56
CA ALA A 37 15.99 16.21 15.87
C ALA A 37 16.16 17.34 14.84
N LYS A 38 16.99 18.33 15.14
CA LYS A 38 17.22 19.49 14.28
C LYS A 38 17.94 19.09 12.99
N SER A 39 18.97 18.28 13.09
CA SER A 39 19.71 17.76 11.93
C SER A 39 18.84 16.82 11.07
N VAL A 40 17.98 16.02 11.70
CA VAL A 40 17.01 15.16 11.00
C VAL A 40 15.97 16.01 10.26
N ALA A 41 15.37 17.01 10.91
CA ALA A 41 14.41 17.90 10.26
C ALA A 41 15.02 18.64 9.07
N LYS A 42 16.27 19.09 9.21
CA LYS A 42 17.02 19.72 8.11
C LYS A 42 17.30 18.74 6.97
N ALA A 43 17.65 17.49 7.30
CA ALA A 43 17.91 16.47 6.28
C ALA A 43 16.63 16.03 5.57
N LEU A 44 15.47 16.11 6.23
CA LEU A 44 14.17 15.75 5.65
C LEU A 44 13.67 16.77 4.62
N ASP A 45 14.08 18.03 4.78
CA ASP A 45 13.70 19.11 3.87
C ASP A 45 14.19 18.82 2.43
N GLY A 46 13.30 19.00 1.45
CA GLY A 46 13.58 18.76 0.03
C GLY A 46 13.77 17.28 -0.38
N LYS A 47 13.52 16.30 0.50
CA LYS A 47 13.58 14.90 0.13
C LYS A 47 12.42 14.47 -0.77
N THR A 48 12.68 13.48 -1.60
CA THR A 48 11.64 12.85 -2.44
C THR A 48 10.66 12.06 -1.58
N SER A 49 9.44 11.85 -2.10
CA SER A 49 8.42 11.05 -1.41
C SER A 49 8.93 9.65 -1.04
N ALA A 50 9.70 9.00 -1.90
CA ALA A 50 10.26 7.68 -1.62
C ALA A 50 11.20 7.66 -0.40
N VAL A 51 12.03 8.70 -0.23
CA VAL A 51 12.91 8.84 0.94
C VAL A 51 12.10 9.18 2.20
N VAL A 52 11.08 10.03 2.08
CA VAL A 52 10.15 10.34 3.19
C VAL A 52 9.39 9.09 3.64
N ASP A 53 8.98 8.23 2.72
CA ASP A 53 8.32 6.96 3.03
C ASP A 53 9.26 6.00 3.76
N GLN A 54 10.53 5.90 3.34
CA GLN A 54 11.55 5.12 4.08
C GLN A 54 11.76 5.67 5.49
N PHE A 55 11.85 6.98 5.63
CA PHE A 55 11.95 7.64 6.93
C PHE A 55 10.74 7.34 7.81
N ALA A 56 9.53 7.42 7.26
CA ALA A 56 8.30 7.08 7.97
C ALA A 56 8.29 5.64 8.48
N LYS A 57 8.74 4.67 7.67
CA LYS A 57 8.84 3.25 8.07
C LYS A 57 9.84 3.04 9.23
N VAL A 58 10.94 3.77 9.23
CA VAL A 58 11.91 3.70 10.32
C VAL A 58 11.33 4.30 11.59
N VAL A 59 10.76 5.51 11.52
CA VAL A 59 10.21 6.22 12.67
C VAL A 59 9.04 5.47 13.31
N ASP A 60 8.20 4.80 12.50
CA ASP A 60 7.07 4.00 12.99
C ASP A 60 7.46 2.97 14.08
N LYS A 61 8.69 2.45 14.01
CA LYS A 61 9.23 1.49 14.99
C LYS A 61 9.61 2.12 16.33
N TYR A 62 9.72 3.44 16.40
CA TYR A 62 10.18 4.22 17.57
C TYR A 62 9.11 5.18 18.08
N LEU A 63 7.85 4.86 17.85
CA LEU A 63 6.74 5.65 18.35
C LEU A 63 6.39 5.24 19.78
N ALA A 64 6.12 6.26 20.60
CA ALA A 64 5.58 6.15 21.95
C ALA A 64 4.09 6.58 21.97
N THR A 65 3.68 7.33 22.99
CA THR A 65 2.31 7.81 23.10
C THR A 65 2.01 8.88 22.04
N ALA A 66 0.87 8.77 21.38
CA ALA A 66 0.44 9.75 20.40
C ALA A 66 0.30 11.16 21.00
N ALA A 67 0.79 12.17 20.27
CA ALA A 67 0.64 13.58 20.65
C ALA A 67 -0.79 14.10 20.48
N GLY A 68 -1.60 13.43 19.67
CA GLY A 68 -3.00 13.75 19.44
C GLY A 68 -3.70 12.63 18.68
N THR A 69 -5.00 12.56 18.82
CA THR A 69 -5.87 11.63 18.11
C THR A 69 -6.90 12.39 17.31
N ALA A 70 -7.32 11.82 16.18
CA ALA A 70 -8.36 12.40 15.38
C ALA A 70 -9.72 12.27 16.08
N THR A 71 -10.53 13.32 15.97
CA THR A 71 -11.96 13.25 16.31
C THR A 71 -12.71 12.50 15.22
N ALA A 72 -13.85 11.90 15.60
CA ALA A 72 -14.74 11.24 14.64
C ALA A 72 -15.06 12.18 13.45
N PRO A 73 -15.13 11.65 12.22
CA PRO A 73 -15.30 12.48 11.06
C PRO A 73 -16.65 13.19 11.06
N ALA A 74 -16.60 14.50 10.83
CA ALA A 74 -17.72 15.25 10.32
C ALA A 74 -17.47 15.46 8.82
N ASP A 75 -18.44 15.16 7.98
CA ASP A 75 -18.31 15.32 6.52
C ASP A 75 -17.13 14.53 5.88
N GLY A 76 -16.80 13.36 6.43
CA GLY A 76 -15.72 12.53 5.93
C GLY A 76 -14.29 13.04 6.21
N LYS A 77 -14.16 14.05 7.09
CA LYS A 77 -12.87 14.65 7.45
C LYS A 77 -12.51 14.33 8.90
N TYR A 78 -11.33 13.79 9.09
CA TYR A 78 -10.72 13.62 10.41
C TYR A 78 -9.94 14.88 10.79
N THR A 79 -10.08 15.33 12.03
CA THR A 79 -9.36 16.52 12.51
C THR A 79 -8.52 16.18 13.74
N ILE A 80 -7.25 16.54 13.69
CA ILE A 80 -6.35 16.55 14.84
C ILE A 80 -6.05 18.03 15.13
N SER A 81 -6.40 18.49 16.32
CA SER A 81 -6.24 19.87 16.72
C SER A 81 -5.21 20.05 17.86
N GLY A 82 -4.81 21.29 18.12
CA GLY A 82 -3.88 21.61 19.19
C GLY A 82 -2.41 21.27 18.91
N LEU A 83 -2.06 20.97 17.66
CA LEU A 83 -0.69 20.68 17.28
C LEU A 83 0.13 21.97 17.16
N SER A 84 1.33 21.97 17.75
CA SER A 84 2.34 23.03 17.55
C SER A 84 2.98 22.90 16.15
N ALA A 85 3.74 23.92 15.73
CA ALA A 85 4.51 23.79 14.48
C ALA A 85 5.55 22.66 14.60
N GLY A 86 5.61 21.78 13.58
CA GLY A 86 6.53 20.63 13.59
C GLY A 86 6.27 19.62 12.51
N TYR A 87 7.10 18.58 12.49
CA TYR A 87 6.87 17.37 11.67
C TYR A 87 6.11 16.35 12.49
N TYR A 88 5.07 15.78 11.91
CA TYR A 88 4.21 14.78 12.54
C TYR A 88 4.17 13.51 11.71
N PHE A 89 4.34 12.39 12.39
CA PHE A 89 3.98 11.10 11.85
C PHE A 89 2.49 10.84 12.13
N VAL A 90 1.74 10.64 11.07
CA VAL A 90 0.31 10.36 11.14
C VAL A 90 0.09 8.94 10.63
N LYS A 91 -0.62 8.14 11.40
CA LYS A 91 -1.02 6.79 10.97
C LYS A 91 -2.47 6.48 11.37
N ASP A 92 -3.10 5.70 10.52
CA ASP A 92 -4.34 5.03 10.86
C ASP A 92 -4.03 3.84 11.77
N THR A 93 -4.78 3.70 12.86
CA THR A 93 -4.65 2.60 13.82
C THR A 93 -5.89 1.71 13.86
N ALA A 94 -6.85 1.93 12.96
CA ALA A 94 -8.02 1.07 12.84
C ALA A 94 -7.61 -0.35 12.40
N ASP A 95 -8.35 -1.33 12.86
CA ASP A 95 -8.18 -2.71 12.37
C ASP A 95 -8.57 -2.77 10.89
N ILE A 96 -7.71 -3.42 10.10
CA ILE A 96 -7.98 -3.62 8.66
C ILE A 96 -9.06 -4.68 8.52
N SER A 97 -10.15 -4.35 7.83
CA SER A 97 -11.21 -5.28 7.50
C SER A 97 -11.64 -5.15 6.04
N GLY A 98 -11.94 -6.27 5.39
CA GLY A 98 -12.38 -6.27 4.00
C GLY A 98 -11.38 -5.61 3.04
N ASN A 99 -11.79 -4.53 2.40
CA ASN A 99 -11.00 -3.77 1.43
C ASN A 99 -10.31 -2.52 2.02
N ASP A 100 -10.23 -2.43 3.33
CA ASP A 100 -9.61 -1.28 3.99
C ASP A 100 -8.08 -1.30 3.82
N ALA A 101 -7.48 -0.13 3.82
CA ALA A 101 -6.03 0.03 3.81
C ALA A 101 -5.61 1.04 4.87
N GLN A 102 -4.60 0.68 5.67
CA GLN A 102 -4.00 1.62 6.61
C GLN A 102 -3.06 2.56 5.88
N THR A 103 -3.08 3.83 6.27
CA THR A 103 -2.17 4.85 5.77
C THR A 103 -1.25 5.37 6.86
N LYS A 104 -0.01 5.68 6.49
CA LYS A 104 0.96 6.35 7.33
C LYS A 104 1.78 7.34 6.50
N PHE A 105 2.01 8.51 7.04
CA PHE A 105 2.77 9.56 6.35
C PHE A 105 3.36 10.57 7.31
N ILE A 106 4.34 11.34 6.83
CA ILE A 106 4.91 12.48 7.54
C ILE A 106 4.31 13.77 6.97
N VAL A 107 3.91 14.66 7.83
CA VAL A 107 3.42 15.99 7.45
C VAL A 107 4.12 17.09 8.23
N GLU A 108 4.50 18.16 7.55
CA GLU A 108 4.95 19.40 8.18
C GLU A 108 3.73 20.27 8.49
N VAL A 109 3.56 20.65 9.74
CA VAL A 109 2.49 21.52 10.23
C VAL A 109 3.10 22.85 10.65
N LEU A 110 2.83 23.90 9.88
CA LEU A 110 3.18 25.30 10.20
C LEU A 110 1.92 26.17 10.45
N GLY A 111 0.74 25.57 10.31
CA GLY A 111 -0.58 26.17 10.46
C GLY A 111 -1.63 25.13 10.12
N ASN A 112 -2.86 25.53 9.84
CA ASN A 112 -3.89 24.61 9.40
C ASN A 112 -3.47 23.90 8.12
N LYS A 113 -3.42 22.57 8.13
CA LYS A 113 -3.01 21.74 7.02
C LYS A 113 -4.10 20.71 6.71
N ALA A 114 -4.55 20.66 5.47
CA ALA A 114 -5.34 19.55 4.96
C ALA A 114 -4.42 18.58 4.21
N VAL A 115 -4.61 17.31 4.42
CA VAL A 115 -3.89 16.24 3.71
C VAL A 115 -4.88 15.18 3.28
N ASP A 116 -4.72 14.69 2.06
CA ASP A 116 -5.48 13.57 1.53
C ASP A 116 -4.59 12.32 1.63
N PRO A 117 -4.88 11.38 2.56
CA PRO A 117 -4.09 10.17 2.68
C PRO A 117 -4.21 9.35 1.40
N LYS A 118 -3.07 8.91 0.87
CA LYS A 118 -3.05 7.96 -0.24
C LYS A 118 -3.29 6.56 0.31
N SER A 119 -4.46 6.01 0.05
CA SER A 119 -4.72 4.59 0.25
C SER A 119 -4.52 3.86 -1.08
N SER A 120 -3.83 2.72 -1.03
CA SER A 120 -3.69 1.82 -2.16
C SER A 120 -4.47 0.56 -1.86
N VAL A 121 -5.68 0.49 -2.37
CA VAL A 121 -6.57 -0.67 -2.23
C VAL A 121 -6.42 -1.54 -3.48
N PRO A 122 -6.22 -2.85 -3.34
CA PRO A 122 -6.24 -3.76 -4.47
C PRO A 122 -7.56 -3.68 -5.23
N THR A 123 -7.49 -3.75 -6.55
CA THR A 123 -8.66 -3.82 -7.42
C THR A 123 -8.64 -5.13 -8.21
N VAL A 124 -9.79 -5.58 -8.64
CA VAL A 124 -9.91 -6.74 -9.54
C VAL A 124 -10.74 -6.35 -10.75
N GLU A 125 -10.29 -6.82 -11.91
CA GLU A 125 -10.98 -6.72 -13.18
C GLU A 125 -11.14 -8.11 -13.77
N LYS A 126 -12.32 -8.44 -14.31
CA LYS A 126 -12.57 -9.68 -15.04
C LYS A 126 -12.85 -9.38 -16.50
N LYS A 127 -12.17 -10.09 -17.38
CA LYS A 127 -12.34 -10.01 -18.84
C LYS A 127 -12.48 -11.38 -19.44
N VAL A 128 -13.02 -11.42 -20.65
CA VAL A 128 -13.19 -12.61 -21.47
C VAL A 128 -12.58 -12.35 -22.84
N LYS A 129 -12.12 -13.41 -23.50
CA LYS A 129 -11.80 -13.36 -24.94
C LYS A 129 -12.89 -14.03 -25.72
N GLU A 130 -13.06 -13.64 -26.95
CA GLU A 130 -13.93 -14.30 -27.92
C GLU A 130 -13.09 -14.87 -29.05
N LYS A 131 -13.45 -16.06 -29.51
CA LYS A 131 -12.93 -16.66 -30.72
C LYS A 131 -14.04 -16.67 -31.77
N ASN A 132 -13.80 -16.00 -32.88
CA ASN A 132 -14.73 -15.98 -34.00
C ASN A 132 -14.60 -17.30 -34.80
N ASP A 133 -15.62 -18.13 -34.78
CA ASP A 133 -15.61 -19.47 -35.40
C ASP A 133 -15.52 -19.43 -36.92
N THR A 134 -16.02 -18.38 -37.55
CA THR A 134 -15.99 -18.21 -39.00
C THR A 134 -14.59 -17.83 -39.48
N THR A 135 -13.92 -16.92 -38.78
CA THR A 135 -12.60 -16.39 -39.21
C THR A 135 -11.43 -17.04 -38.44
N ASN A 136 -11.74 -17.81 -37.39
CA ASN A 136 -10.77 -18.39 -36.46
C ASN A 136 -9.82 -17.36 -35.85
N THR A 137 -10.31 -16.14 -35.66
CA THR A 137 -9.55 -15.03 -35.04
C THR A 137 -10.00 -14.82 -33.59
N GLU A 138 -9.04 -14.53 -32.70
CA GLU A 138 -9.33 -14.16 -31.31
C GLU A 138 -9.43 -12.64 -31.17
N THR A 139 -10.36 -12.18 -30.33
CA THR A 139 -10.41 -10.77 -29.88
C THR A 139 -9.32 -10.50 -28.85
N GLY A 140 -9.14 -9.21 -28.50
CA GLY A 140 -8.49 -8.85 -27.24
C GLY A 140 -9.38 -9.21 -26.04
N TRP A 141 -8.88 -8.98 -24.83
CA TRP A 141 -9.66 -9.10 -23.60
C TRP A 141 -10.75 -8.02 -23.55
N GLN A 142 -12.00 -8.43 -23.35
CA GLN A 142 -13.19 -7.58 -23.42
C GLN A 142 -14.20 -7.93 -22.32
N ASP A 143 -15.28 -7.15 -22.20
CA ASP A 143 -16.25 -7.29 -21.09
C ASP A 143 -17.34 -8.34 -21.37
N ALA A 144 -17.57 -8.67 -22.63
CA ALA A 144 -18.58 -9.62 -23.06
C ALA A 144 -18.12 -10.41 -24.27
N SER A 145 -18.61 -11.60 -24.42
CA SER A 145 -18.36 -12.48 -25.57
C SER A 145 -19.56 -13.36 -25.86
N ASP A 146 -19.61 -13.88 -27.07
CA ASP A 146 -20.62 -14.82 -27.54
C ASP A 146 -19.97 -16.20 -27.76
N TYR A 147 -20.52 -17.25 -27.14
CA TYR A 147 -20.01 -18.61 -27.18
C TYR A 147 -21.13 -19.62 -27.34
N ASP A 148 -20.87 -20.69 -28.09
CA ASP A 148 -21.78 -21.80 -28.22
C ASP A 148 -21.64 -22.79 -27.06
N ILE A 149 -22.67 -23.64 -26.90
CA ILE A 149 -22.66 -24.69 -25.87
C ILE A 149 -21.58 -25.72 -26.21
N GLY A 150 -20.66 -25.89 -25.26
CA GLY A 150 -19.54 -26.84 -25.39
C GLY A 150 -18.21 -26.19 -25.71
N ASP A 151 -18.18 -24.88 -25.91
CA ASP A 151 -16.94 -24.14 -26.15
C ASP A 151 -16.17 -23.86 -24.87
N ASP A 152 -14.84 -23.79 -25.03
CA ASP A 152 -13.95 -23.31 -23.97
C ASP A 152 -13.92 -21.77 -23.93
N VAL A 153 -14.33 -21.20 -22.80
CA VAL A 153 -14.42 -19.75 -22.61
C VAL A 153 -13.23 -19.24 -21.79
N PRO A 154 -12.26 -18.54 -22.41
CA PRO A 154 -11.11 -17.99 -21.68
C PRO A 154 -11.50 -16.78 -20.84
N PHE A 155 -11.29 -16.84 -19.54
CA PHE A 155 -11.43 -15.73 -18.61
C PHE A 155 -10.07 -15.25 -18.10
N GLN A 156 -9.96 -13.97 -17.84
CA GLN A 156 -8.84 -13.35 -17.14
C GLN A 156 -9.33 -12.53 -15.96
N LEU A 157 -8.78 -12.79 -14.78
CA LEU A 157 -8.93 -11.93 -13.62
C LEU A 157 -7.61 -11.19 -13.41
N THR A 158 -7.66 -9.87 -13.40
CA THR A 158 -6.48 -9.04 -13.16
C THR A 158 -6.66 -8.34 -11.82
N GLY A 159 -5.80 -8.67 -10.87
CA GLY A 159 -5.73 -8.01 -9.57
C GLY A 159 -4.55 -7.06 -9.50
N THR A 160 -4.73 -5.87 -8.94
CA THR A 160 -3.63 -4.94 -8.69
C THR A 160 -3.07 -5.15 -7.30
N MET A 161 -1.75 -5.11 -7.17
CA MET A 161 -1.09 -5.10 -5.88
C MET A 161 -1.02 -3.67 -5.34
N PRO A 162 -1.16 -3.46 -4.02
CA PRO A 162 -1.00 -2.15 -3.44
C PRO A 162 0.44 -1.65 -3.58
N SER A 163 0.62 -0.34 -3.68
CA SER A 163 1.94 0.29 -3.74
C SER A 163 2.77 0.05 -2.47
N THR A 164 2.12 -0.35 -1.39
CA THR A 164 2.71 -0.69 -0.09
C THR A 164 3.09 -2.17 0.04
N LEU A 165 3.01 -2.97 -1.03
CA LEU A 165 3.32 -4.41 -0.99
C LEU A 165 4.68 -4.72 -0.36
N ALA A 166 5.69 -3.88 -0.60
CA ALA A 166 7.03 -4.05 -0.06
C ALA A 166 7.11 -3.87 1.47
N ASP A 167 6.05 -3.40 2.13
CA ASP A 167 5.99 -3.23 3.58
C ASP A 167 5.62 -4.54 4.31
N TYR A 168 5.22 -5.56 3.57
CA TYR A 168 4.77 -6.84 4.11
C TYR A 168 5.80 -7.93 3.83
N ASN A 169 6.08 -8.77 4.83
CA ASN A 169 6.92 -9.96 4.65
C ASN A 169 6.19 -11.07 3.88
N THR A 170 4.86 -11.12 4.06
CA THR A 170 3.96 -12.03 3.35
C THR A 170 2.71 -11.28 2.96
N TYR A 171 2.16 -11.60 1.81
CA TYR A 171 0.92 -11.00 1.32
C TYR A 171 0.00 -12.11 0.83
N SER A 172 -1.19 -12.20 1.41
CA SER A 172 -2.22 -13.14 0.96
C SER A 172 -3.12 -12.45 -0.06
N TYR A 173 -3.27 -13.05 -1.22
CA TYR A 173 -4.15 -12.56 -2.27
C TYR A 173 -5.11 -13.66 -2.70
N THR A 174 -6.40 -13.39 -2.64
CA THR A 174 -7.46 -14.34 -3.01
C THR A 174 -8.30 -13.76 -4.14
N PHE A 175 -8.42 -14.50 -5.22
CA PHE A 175 -9.43 -14.24 -6.24
C PHE A 175 -10.64 -15.10 -5.94
N THR A 176 -11.81 -14.49 -5.88
CA THR A 176 -13.09 -15.18 -5.78
C THR A 176 -13.89 -14.87 -7.04
N ASP A 177 -14.26 -15.91 -7.76
CA ASP A 177 -15.10 -15.81 -8.97
C ASP A 177 -16.29 -16.73 -8.86
N THR A 178 -17.44 -16.25 -9.23
CA THR A 178 -18.68 -17.04 -9.29
C THR A 178 -19.09 -17.22 -10.74
N LEU A 179 -19.02 -18.45 -11.21
CA LEU A 179 -19.47 -18.79 -12.56
C LEU A 179 -20.99 -18.82 -12.61
N SER A 180 -21.56 -18.28 -13.69
CA SER A 180 -22.99 -18.37 -13.96
C SER A 180 -23.40 -19.80 -14.30
N ALA A 181 -24.69 -20.10 -14.15
CA ALA A 181 -25.25 -21.38 -14.55
C ALA A 181 -24.95 -21.69 -16.03
N GLY A 182 -24.47 -22.88 -16.31
CA GLY A 182 -24.07 -23.33 -17.65
C GLY A 182 -22.56 -23.27 -17.89
N LEU A 183 -21.79 -22.63 -17.01
CA LEU A 183 -20.32 -22.66 -17.07
C LEU A 183 -19.77 -23.69 -16.07
N THR A 184 -18.77 -24.44 -16.52
CA THR A 184 -18.00 -25.37 -15.69
C THR A 184 -16.55 -24.97 -15.70
N ARG A 185 -15.90 -24.90 -14.54
CA ARG A 185 -14.48 -24.57 -14.45
C ARG A 185 -13.62 -25.71 -14.95
N ASN A 186 -12.74 -25.43 -15.89
CA ASN A 186 -11.63 -26.30 -16.24
C ASN A 186 -10.52 -26.18 -15.16
N ASN A 187 -9.77 -27.28 -14.92
CA ASN A 187 -8.68 -27.28 -13.93
C ASN A 187 -7.35 -26.83 -14.56
N ASP A 188 -7.37 -25.77 -15.34
CA ASP A 188 -6.28 -25.25 -16.15
C ASP A 188 -5.86 -23.82 -15.74
N VAL A 189 -6.25 -23.39 -14.53
CA VAL A 189 -5.95 -22.05 -14.01
C VAL A 189 -4.44 -21.82 -13.97
N LYS A 190 -4.00 -20.70 -14.52
CA LYS A 190 -2.63 -20.19 -14.46
C LYS A 190 -2.60 -18.83 -13.79
N VAL A 191 -1.64 -18.63 -12.90
CA VAL A 191 -1.44 -17.37 -12.19
C VAL A 191 -0.10 -16.76 -12.57
N TYR A 192 -0.11 -15.49 -12.90
CA TYR A 192 1.09 -14.77 -13.31
C TYR A 192 1.26 -13.49 -12.51
N LEU A 193 2.47 -13.26 -12.04
CA LEU A 193 2.88 -11.95 -11.54
C LEU A 193 3.36 -11.10 -12.72
N VAL A 194 2.75 -9.92 -12.88
CA VAL A 194 3.09 -8.98 -13.96
C VAL A 194 3.73 -7.73 -13.35
N ASN A 195 4.94 -7.40 -13.81
CA ASN A 195 5.65 -6.18 -13.42
C ASN A 195 6.14 -5.48 -14.70
N GLY A 196 5.46 -4.41 -15.08
CA GLY A 196 5.67 -3.78 -16.38
C GLY A 196 5.44 -4.78 -17.51
N ASN A 197 6.45 -5.04 -18.32
CA ASN A 197 6.39 -6.02 -19.41
C ASN A 197 6.83 -7.45 -19.01
N ALA A 198 7.32 -7.62 -17.79
CA ALA A 198 7.72 -8.93 -17.29
C ALA A 198 6.53 -9.72 -16.77
N LYS A 199 6.43 -10.99 -17.16
CA LYS A 199 5.39 -11.92 -16.76
C LYS A 199 6.03 -13.19 -16.22
N THR A 200 5.81 -13.47 -14.93
CA THR A 200 6.38 -14.65 -14.25
C THR A 200 5.25 -15.58 -13.84
N ASP A 201 5.34 -16.86 -14.20
CA ASP A 201 4.40 -17.88 -13.73
C ASP A 201 4.63 -18.13 -12.23
N VAL A 202 3.58 -17.95 -11.46
CA VAL A 202 3.54 -18.16 -9.99
C VAL A 202 2.41 -19.09 -9.58
N THR A 203 1.94 -19.90 -10.52
CA THR A 203 0.80 -20.82 -10.31
C THR A 203 1.00 -21.71 -9.08
N ASP A 204 2.23 -22.18 -8.86
CA ASP A 204 2.57 -23.08 -7.73
C ASP A 204 2.47 -22.42 -6.35
N LEU A 205 2.36 -21.08 -6.29
CA LEU A 205 2.14 -20.34 -5.04
C LEU A 205 0.65 -20.22 -4.67
N PHE A 206 -0.24 -20.65 -5.55
CA PHE A 206 -1.69 -20.54 -5.36
C PHE A 206 -2.32 -21.92 -5.25
N THR A 207 -3.38 -21.99 -4.44
CA THR A 207 -4.27 -23.15 -4.38
C THR A 207 -5.62 -22.77 -4.97
N THR A 208 -6.22 -23.69 -5.71
CA THR A 208 -7.59 -23.50 -6.23
C THR A 208 -8.56 -24.38 -5.44
N SER A 209 -9.70 -23.81 -5.04
CA SER A 209 -10.82 -24.52 -4.42
C SER A 209 -12.10 -24.29 -5.22
N ASN A 210 -13.05 -25.22 -5.10
CA ASN A 210 -14.42 -25.06 -5.59
C ASN A 210 -15.30 -24.64 -4.43
#